data_28113eba0e3a0fd38094e5a5e8bad191
#
_entry.id   28113eba0e3a0fd38094e5a5e8bad191
#
_cell.length_a   1.000
_cell.length_b   1.000
_cell.length_c   1.000
_cell.angle_alpha   90.00
_cell.angle_beta   90.00
_cell.angle_gamma   90.00
#
_symmetry.space_group_name_H-M   'P 1'
#
loop_
_entity.id
_entity.type
_entity.pdbx_description
1 polymer ?
#
loop_
_entity_poly.entity_id
_entity_poly.type
_entity_poly.pdbx_seq_one_letter_code
_entity_poly.pdbx_strand_id
1 'polypeptide(L)'
;MPSIEAVNLTKQYGVFTALSDLNLKIEGTKCVGFLGPNGSGKTTTLKMFTDLIKPTKGQALINGVNVHTQKKKALNSVGTLIETPEIYPSLTPKEALTMIAEIRGIPSDERKKRVEEALDEVHMEKWINKRVGKFSKGMKQRVCIASALISDPAIVLLDEPTTGLDPRGMNEVREIIKSLKGKNRLIFMSSHILSEVSDVCDEVAIIDHGKLIVYDTLPKVTAKFSGGNNVVEVALLRPVDNKVVAKSIASLPDVISAQKIDDKNLKIIFSGGLDVQERLLNDIVKLKIGIISYKAASSELEEVYLKLITATL
;
A
#
# COMPACT_ATOMS: atom_id res chain seq x y z
N MET A 1 2.45 -12.59 18.70
CA MET A 1 1.99 -11.59 17.72
C MET A 1 2.48 -11.99 16.35
N PRO A 2 1.70 -11.74 15.26
CA PRO A 2 2.18 -12.04 13.92
C PRO A 2 3.41 -11.21 13.56
N SER A 3 4.37 -11.81 12.86
CA SER A 3 5.57 -11.11 12.43
C SER A 3 6.11 -11.61 11.10
N ILE A 4 6.73 -10.70 10.36
CA ILE A 4 7.46 -10.95 9.10
C ILE A 4 8.84 -10.33 9.26
N GLU A 5 9.90 -11.08 8.93
CA GLU A 5 11.26 -10.57 9.08
C GLU A 5 12.15 -11.04 7.91
N ALA A 6 12.84 -10.10 7.29
CA ALA A 6 13.91 -10.32 6.35
C ALA A 6 15.25 -10.04 7.05
N VAL A 7 16.18 -10.98 7.00
CA VAL A 7 17.52 -10.85 7.60
C VAL A 7 18.55 -11.02 6.48
N ASN A 8 19.22 -9.93 6.12
CA ASN A 8 20.22 -9.86 5.04
C ASN A 8 19.75 -10.54 3.74
N LEU A 9 18.44 -10.40 3.44
CA LEU A 9 17.78 -11.15 2.39
C LEU A 9 18.22 -10.63 1.02
N THR A 10 18.85 -11.51 0.24
CA THR A 10 19.43 -11.20 -1.06
C THR A 10 18.97 -12.19 -2.12
N LYS A 11 18.64 -11.67 -3.31
CA LYS A 11 18.29 -12.49 -4.48
C LYS A 11 19.05 -12.02 -5.70
N GLN A 12 19.78 -12.95 -6.30
CA GLN A 12 20.50 -12.75 -7.57
C GLN A 12 19.98 -13.72 -8.64
N TYR A 13 19.89 -13.23 -9.86
CA TYR A 13 19.59 -14.00 -11.07
C TYR A 13 20.77 -13.81 -12.04
N GLY A 14 21.71 -14.76 -12.05
CA GLY A 14 22.96 -14.59 -12.77
C GLY A 14 23.71 -13.35 -12.30
N VAL A 15 23.95 -12.40 -13.17
CA VAL A 15 24.64 -11.12 -12.88
C VAL A 15 23.69 -10.05 -12.31
N PHE A 16 22.38 -10.23 -12.44
CA PHE A 16 21.38 -9.25 -11.97
C PHE A 16 21.01 -9.48 -10.51
N THR A 17 21.16 -8.45 -9.70
CA THR A 17 20.74 -8.47 -8.28
C THR A 17 19.36 -7.83 -8.15
N ALA A 18 18.35 -8.65 -7.95
CA ALA A 18 16.96 -8.20 -7.80
C ALA A 18 16.63 -7.69 -6.38
N LEU A 19 17.34 -8.19 -5.37
CA LEU A 19 17.24 -7.76 -3.97
C LEU A 19 18.61 -7.85 -3.32
N SER A 20 19.03 -6.81 -2.62
CA SER A 20 20.35 -6.70 -2.00
C SER A 20 20.21 -6.35 -0.53
N ASP A 21 20.58 -7.31 0.34
CA ASP A 21 20.74 -7.14 1.78
C ASP A 21 19.51 -6.49 2.47
N LEU A 22 18.31 -6.94 2.11
CA LEU A 22 17.08 -6.45 2.73
C LEU A 22 17.06 -6.86 4.21
N ASN A 23 16.99 -5.87 5.09
CA ASN A 23 16.75 -6.01 6.51
C ASN A 23 15.46 -5.29 6.86
N LEU A 24 14.40 -6.04 7.20
CA LEU A 24 13.07 -5.51 7.48
C LEU A 24 12.41 -6.39 8.55
N LYS A 25 11.91 -5.77 9.62
CA LYS A 25 11.15 -6.46 10.66
C LYS A 25 9.82 -5.77 10.88
N ILE A 26 8.73 -6.51 10.71
CA ILE A 26 7.35 -6.05 10.88
C ILE A 26 6.70 -6.92 11.95
N GLU A 27 6.12 -6.31 12.98
CA GLU A 27 5.48 -7.01 14.09
C GLU A 27 4.12 -6.40 14.43
N GLY A 28 3.22 -7.24 14.92
CA GLY A 28 1.88 -6.82 15.37
C GLY A 28 0.84 -6.81 14.25
N THR A 29 -0.36 -6.35 14.62
CA THR A 29 -1.53 -6.29 13.73
C THR A 29 -1.63 -4.91 13.11
N LYS A 30 -1.27 -4.78 11.86
CA LYS A 30 -1.22 -3.53 11.10
C LYS A 30 -1.21 -3.81 9.60
N CYS A 31 -1.42 -2.79 8.80
CA CYS A 31 -1.21 -2.83 7.36
C CYS A 31 0.09 -2.11 7.01
N VAL A 32 1.01 -2.79 6.32
CA VAL A 32 2.28 -2.24 5.86
C VAL A 32 2.33 -2.27 4.35
N GLY A 33 2.55 -1.10 3.75
CA GLY A 33 2.75 -0.96 2.31
C GLY A 33 4.21 -1.14 1.93
N PHE A 34 4.49 -2.03 0.99
CA PHE A 34 5.81 -2.21 0.40
C PHE A 34 5.84 -1.47 -0.94
N LEU A 35 6.28 -0.22 -0.90
CA LEU A 35 6.19 0.75 -1.99
C LEU A 35 7.48 0.82 -2.79
N GLY A 36 7.38 0.84 -4.11
CA GLY A 36 8.53 1.02 -4.99
C GLY A 36 8.16 0.94 -6.47
N PRO A 37 9.02 1.44 -7.37
CA PRO A 37 8.77 1.35 -8.81
C PRO A 37 8.75 -0.09 -9.30
N ASN A 38 8.31 -0.28 -10.55
CA ASN A 38 8.38 -1.60 -11.17
C ASN A 38 9.85 -2.04 -11.30
N GLY A 39 10.12 -3.30 -10.97
CA GLY A 39 11.49 -3.83 -10.96
C GLY A 39 12.29 -3.57 -9.69
N SER A 40 11.74 -2.86 -8.68
CA SER A 40 12.46 -2.57 -7.42
C SER A 40 12.66 -3.79 -6.50
N GLY A 41 12.07 -4.95 -6.80
CA GLY A 41 12.24 -6.18 -6.01
C GLY A 41 11.04 -6.57 -5.14
N LYS A 42 9.90 -5.87 -5.21
CA LYS A 42 8.69 -6.14 -4.40
C LYS A 42 8.18 -7.57 -4.52
N THR A 43 7.78 -7.97 -5.73
CA THR A 43 7.29 -9.33 -6.00
C THR A 43 8.34 -10.39 -5.66
N THR A 44 9.61 -10.13 -5.94
CA THR A 44 10.73 -11.02 -5.58
C THR A 44 10.79 -11.24 -4.07
N THR A 45 10.62 -10.18 -3.28
CA THR A 45 10.59 -10.25 -1.82
C THR A 45 9.40 -11.09 -1.32
N LEU A 46 8.20 -10.82 -1.83
CA LEU A 46 7.00 -11.58 -1.47
C LEU A 46 7.11 -13.07 -1.88
N LYS A 47 7.68 -13.36 -3.05
CA LYS A 47 7.94 -14.75 -3.47
C LYS A 47 8.92 -15.48 -2.55
N MET A 48 9.90 -14.79 -1.95
CA MET A 48 10.80 -15.39 -0.94
C MET A 48 10.09 -15.61 0.39
N PHE A 49 9.19 -14.71 0.83
CA PHE A 49 8.37 -14.92 2.03
C PHE A 49 7.35 -16.05 1.89
N THR A 50 7.08 -16.50 0.67
CA THR A 50 6.15 -17.62 0.39
C THR A 50 6.86 -18.90 -0.08
N ASP A 51 8.21 -18.91 -0.08
CA ASP A 51 9.05 -20.00 -0.60
C ASP A 51 8.71 -20.41 -2.06
N LEU A 52 8.18 -19.48 -2.84
CA LEU A 52 8.06 -19.65 -4.28
C LEU A 52 9.41 -19.56 -4.99
N ILE A 53 10.32 -18.76 -4.43
CA ILE A 53 11.71 -18.68 -4.84
C ILE A 53 12.63 -18.73 -3.62
N LYS A 54 13.81 -19.32 -3.79
CA LYS A 54 14.82 -19.38 -2.74
C LYS A 54 15.69 -18.12 -2.73
N PRO A 55 16.05 -17.58 -1.55
CA PRO A 55 17.04 -16.51 -1.46
C PRO A 55 18.41 -17.02 -1.92
N THR A 56 19.26 -16.12 -2.41
CA THR A 56 20.66 -16.40 -2.69
C THR A 56 21.49 -16.32 -1.40
N LYS A 57 21.14 -15.35 -0.51
CA LYS A 57 21.72 -15.19 0.83
C LYS A 57 20.64 -14.68 1.79
N GLY A 58 20.90 -14.83 3.09
CA GLY A 58 20.00 -14.34 4.13
C GLY A 58 18.81 -15.25 4.38
N GLN A 59 17.81 -14.75 5.10
CA GLN A 59 16.66 -15.52 5.56
C GLN A 59 15.38 -14.71 5.50
N ALA A 60 14.28 -15.38 5.15
CA ALA A 60 12.91 -14.88 5.29
C ALA A 60 12.24 -15.65 6.44
N LEU A 61 11.76 -14.93 7.45
CA LEU A 61 11.14 -15.50 8.65
C LEU A 61 9.68 -15.05 8.76
N ILE A 62 8.82 -15.97 9.15
CA ILE A 62 7.42 -15.69 9.53
C ILE A 62 7.21 -16.25 10.93
N ASN A 63 6.77 -15.40 11.86
CA ASN A 63 6.64 -15.74 13.27
C ASN A 63 7.94 -16.36 13.86
N GLY A 64 9.11 -15.83 13.46
CA GLY A 64 10.42 -16.34 13.84
C GLY A 64 10.82 -17.68 13.19
N VAL A 65 9.98 -18.23 12.31
CA VAL A 65 10.24 -19.52 11.63
C VAL A 65 10.76 -19.26 10.23
N ASN A 66 11.91 -19.85 9.88
CA ASN A 66 12.48 -19.72 8.55
C ASN A 66 11.62 -20.41 7.52
N VAL A 67 11.14 -19.61 6.55
CA VAL A 67 10.19 -20.04 5.51
C VAL A 67 10.78 -21.14 4.63
N HIS A 68 12.08 -21.07 4.34
CA HIS A 68 12.73 -22.00 3.44
C HIS A 68 12.99 -23.36 4.08
N THR A 69 13.41 -23.39 5.35
CA THR A 69 13.76 -24.64 6.05
C THR A 69 12.58 -25.30 6.74
N GLN A 70 11.56 -24.53 7.14
CA GLN A 70 10.37 -25.02 7.85
C GLN A 70 9.07 -24.50 7.21
N LYS A 71 8.96 -24.61 5.88
CA LYS A 71 7.88 -24.06 5.04
C LYS A 71 6.49 -24.30 5.60
N LYS A 72 6.12 -25.55 5.87
CA LYS A 72 4.78 -25.91 6.38
C LYS A 72 4.44 -25.18 7.67
N LYS A 73 5.39 -25.10 8.62
CA LYS A 73 5.20 -24.44 9.90
C LYS A 73 5.09 -22.93 9.72
N ALA A 74 5.97 -22.33 8.92
CA ALA A 74 5.99 -20.89 8.68
C ALA A 74 4.72 -20.40 7.97
N LEU A 75 4.25 -21.12 6.93
CA LEU A 75 3.15 -20.69 6.07
C LEU A 75 1.77 -21.15 6.56
N ASN A 76 1.66 -21.88 7.65
CA ASN A 76 0.38 -22.39 8.16
C ASN A 76 -0.64 -21.29 8.46
N SER A 77 -0.16 -20.15 9.00
CA SER A 77 -1.00 -18.99 9.36
C SER A 77 -0.93 -17.84 8.35
N VAL A 78 -0.55 -18.15 7.10
CA VAL A 78 -0.35 -17.13 6.05
C VAL A 78 -1.34 -17.33 4.92
N GLY A 79 -2.05 -16.28 4.58
CA GLY A 79 -2.82 -16.15 3.34
C GLY A 79 -2.03 -15.35 2.31
N THR A 80 -2.03 -15.78 1.05
CA THR A 80 -1.20 -15.14 0.04
C THR A 80 -1.94 -14.92 -1.27
N LEU A 81 -1.74 -13.74 -1.84
CA LEU A 81 -2.10 -13.39 -3.20
C LEU A 81 -0.82 -12.87 -3.88
N ILE A 82 -0.09 -13.75 -4.57
CA ILE A 82 1.15 -13.42 -5.28
C ILE A 82 0.90 -13.58 -6.77
N GLU A 83 1.13 -12.52 -7.52
CA GLU A 83 0.72 -12.39 -8.92
C GLU A 83 -0.82 -12.47 -9.02
N THR A 84 -1.39 -12.70 -10.20
CA THR A 84 -2.84 -12.84 -10.37
C THR A 84 -3.18 -14.31 -10.60
N PRO A 85 -3.58 -15.07 -9.57
CA PRO A 85 -3.99 -16.45 -9.78
C PRO A 85 -5.25 -16.47 -10.63
N GLU A 86 -5.25 -17.28 -11.68
CA GLU A 86 -6.44 -17.50 -12.48
C GLU A 86 -7.33 -18.55 -11.80
N ILE A 87 -8.52 -18.10 -11.37
CA ILE A 87 -9.57 -19.04 -10.97
C ILE A 87 -10.23 -19.58 -12.23
N TYR A 88 -10.41 -20.90 -12.31
CA TYR A 88 -11.06 -21.54 -13.47
C TYR A 88 -12.40 -20.88 -13.79
N PRO A 89 -12.59 -20.33 -15.01
CA PRO A 89 -13.80 -19.59 -15.37
C PRO A 89 -15.10 -20.39 -15.29
N SER A 90 -15.00 -21.71 -15.37
CA SER A 90 -16.12 -22.66 -15.27
C SER A 90 -16.65 -22.83 -13.85
N LEU A 91 -15.82 -22.55 -12.83
CA LEU A 91 -16.19 -22.72 -11.43
C LEU A 91 -16.99 -21.52 -10.90
N THR A 92 -17.79 -21.77 -9.89
CA THR A 92 -18.37 -20.76 -9.01
C THR A 92 -17.38 -20.42 -7.89
N PRO A 93 -17.49 -19.26 -7.22
CA PRO A 93 -16.69 -18.96 -6.02
C PRO A 93 -16.76 -20.06 -4.97
N LYS A 94 -17.96 -20.61 -4.74
CA LYS A 94 -18.16 -21.72 -3.80
C LYS A 94 -17.31 -22.93 -4.15
N GLU A 95 -17.35 -23.38 -5.39
CA GLU A 95 -16.59 -24.54 -5.85
C GLU A 95 -15.08 -24.29 -5.78
N ALA A 96 -14.62 -23.12 -6.26
CA ALA A 96 -13.22 -22.75 -6.22
C ALA A 96 -12.66 -22.67 -4.79
N LEU A 97 -13.36 -21.99 -3.88
CA LEU A 97 -12.93 -21.85 -2.50
C LEU A 97 -13.04 -23.17 -1.72
N THR A 98 -14.05 -24.00 -2.00
CA THR A 98 -14.15 -25.34 -1.39
C THR A 98 -12.95 -26.21 -1.78
N MET A 99 -12.53 -26.19 -3.05
CA MET A 99 -11.33 -26.90 -3.52
C MET A 99 -10.07 -26.39 -2.79
N ILE A 100 -9.92 -25.07 -2.64
CA ILE A 100 -8.78 -24.50 -1.93
C ILE A 100 -8.81 -24.86 -0.44
N ALA A 101 -9.99 -24.84 0.19
CA ALA A 101 -10.18 -25.26 1.58
C ALA A 101 -9.77 -26.74 1.79
N GLU A 102 -10.08 -27.60 0.83
CA GLU A 102 -9.65 -28.99 0.84
C GLU A 102 -8.13 -29.15 0.73
N ILE A 103 -7.50 -28.45 -0.21
CA ILE A 103 -6.03 -28.45 -0.38
C ILE A 103 -5.34 -27.92 0.89
N ARG A 104 -5.94 -26.94 1.58
CA ARG A 104 -5.47 -26.42 2.86
C ARG A 104 -5.70 -27.35 4.04
N GLY A 105 -6.39 -28.49 3.84
CA GLY A 105 -6.68 -29.48 4.88
C GLY A 105 -7.77 -29.03 5.88
N ILE A 106 -8.64 -28.09 5.51
CA ILE A 106 -9.78 -27.69 6.33
C ILE A 106 -10.75 -28.88 6.42
N PRO A 107 -11.22 -29.27 7.65
CA PRO A 107 -12.16 -30.34 7.86
C PRO A 107 -13.43 -30.15 7.02
N SER A 108 -14.00 -31.26 6.54
CA SER A 108 -15.15 -31.23 5.59
C SER A 108 -16.38 -30.55 6.15
N ASP A 109 -16.62 -30.68 7.44
CA ASP A 109 -17.73 -30.07 8.19
C ASP A 109 -17.54 -28.54 8.39
N GLU A 110 -16.33 -28.05 8.38
CA GLU A 110 -16.01 -26.63 8.51
C GLU A 110 -15.94 -25.89 7.17
N ARG A 111 -15.67 -26.58 6.05
CA ARG A 111 -15.39 -25.98 4.74
C ARG A 111 -16.49 -25.02 4.29
N LYS A 112 -17.76 -25.43 4.42
CA LYS A 112 -18.90 -24.58 4.01
C LYS A 112 -18.89 -23.24 4.76
N LYS A 113 -18.75 -23.29 6.08
CA LYS A 113 -18.69 -22.10 6.93
C LYS A 113 -17.53 -21.19 6.53
N ARG A 114 -16.34 -21.76 6.34
CA ARG A 114 -15.14 -20.99 5.94
C ARG A 114 -15.26 -20.31 4.57
N VAL A 115 -15.91 -21.01 3.61
CA VAL A 115 -16.18 -20.44 2.29
C VAL A 115 -17.16 -19.26 2.38
N GLU A 116 -18.22 -19.38 3.17
CA GLU A 116 -19.21 -18.32 3.38
C GLU A 116 -18.55 -17.11 4.07
N GLU A 117 -17.78 -17.32 5.14
CA GLU A 117 -17.03 -16.28 5.85
C GLU A 117 -16.03 -15.56 4.95
N ALA A 118 -15.24 -16.30 4.17
CA ALA A 118 -14.25 -15.69 3.26
C ALA A 118 -14.89 -14.87 2.14
N LEU A 119 -16.06 -15.28 1.64
CA LEU A 119 -16.80 -14.54 0.62
C LEU A 119 -17.50 -13.30 1.20
N ASP A 120 -17.98 -13.37 2.44
CA ASP A 120 -18.54 -12.23 3.16
C ASP A 120 -17.47 -11.14 3.38
N GLU A 121 -16.26 -11.53 3.81
CA GLU A 121 -15.14 -10.60 4.00
C GLU A 121 -14.77 -9.78 2.75
N VAL A 122 -15.09 -10.28 1.57
CA VAL A 122 -14.82 -9.60 0.30
C VAL A 122 -16.09 -9.13 -0.43
N HIS A 123 -17.23 -9.15 0.25
CA HIS A 123 -18.55 -8.75 -0.27
C HIS A 123 -18.94 -9.47 -1.57
N MET A 124 -18.74 -10.79 -1.59
CA MET A 124 -19.07 -11.65 -2.73
C MET A 124 -20.14 -12.72 -2.42
N GLU A 125 -20.80 -12.66 -1.28
CA GLU A 125 -21.84 -13.59 -0.81
C GLU A 125 -22.99 -13.77 -1.82
N LYS A 126 -23.43 -12.68 -2.44
CA LYS A 126 -24.52 -12.68 -3.45
C LYS A 126 -24.12 -13.37 -4.76
N TRP A 127 -22.83 -13.60 -4.99
CA TRP A 127 -22.26 -14.14 -6.20
C TRP A 127 -21.75 -15.57 -6.04
N ILE A 128 -21.92 -16.16 -4.87
CA ILE A 128 -21.38 -17.46 -4.46
C ILE A 128 -21.64 -18.60 -5.45
N ASN A 129 -22.82 -18.60 -6.12
CA ASN A 129 -23.25 -19.64 -7.06
C ASN A 129 -23.14 -19.21 -8.53
N LYS A 130 -22.56 -18.03 -8.86
CA LYS A 130 -22.39 -17.59 -10.25
C LYS A 130 -20.99 -17.90 -10.74
N ARG A 131 -20.86 -18.37 -11.99
CA ARG A 131 -19.57 -18.72 -12.59
C ARG A 131 -18.63 -17.53 -12.69
N VAL A 132 -17.38 -17.71 -12.24
CA VAL A 132 -16.31 -16.70 -12.20
C VAL A 132 -15.99 -16.16 -13.60
N GLY A 133 -16.17 -16.93 -14.65
CA GLY A 133 -15.97 -16.49 -16.03
C GLY A 133 -16.82 -15.29 -16.47
N LYS A 134 -17.94 -15.04 -15.78
CA LYS A 134 -18.84 -13.90 -16.03
C LYS A 134 -18.53 -12.67 -15.17
N PHE A 135 -17.49 -12.72 -14.36
CA PHE A 135 -17.14 -11.65 -13.41
C PHE A 135 -16.27 -10.58 -14.07
N SER A 136 -16.44 -9.34 -13.61
CA SER A 136 -15.48 -8.27 -13.88
C SER A 136 -14.11 -8.61 -13.28
N LYS A 137 -13.08 -7.90 -13.72
CA LYS A 137 -11.71 -8.09 -13.18
C LYS A 137 -11.68 -7.84 -11.67
N GLY A 138 -12.36 -6.80 -11.18
CA GLY A 138 -12.46 -6.50 -9.74
C GLY A 138 -13.20 -7.60 -8.96
N MET A 139 -14.28 -8.19 -9.50
CA MET A 139 -14.95 -9.32 -8.87
C MET A 139 -14.04 -10.56 -8.80
N LYS A 140 -13.30 -10.85 -9.86
CA LYS A 140 -12.31 -11.95 -9.85
C LYS A 140 -11.23 -11.71 -8.81
N GLN A 141 -10.71 -10.50 -8.72
CA GLN A 141 -9.72 -10.11 -7.72
C GLN A 141 -10.23 -10.32 -6.30
N ARG A 142 -11.48 -9.94 -6.01
CA ARG A 142 -12.10 -10.19 -4.69
C ARG A 142 -12.20 -11.66 -4.36
N VAL A 143 -12.54 -12.52 -5.32
CA VAL A 143 -12.55 -13.99 -5.09
C VAL A 143 -11.12 -14.50 -4.86
N CYS A 144 -10.10 -13.97 -5.54
CA CYS A 144 -8.71 -14.31 -5.28
C CYS A 144 -8.27 -13.89 -3.86
N ILE A 145 -8.69 -12.71 -3.38
CA ILE A 145 -8.46 -12.29 -1.99
C ILE A 145 -9.17 -13.24 -1.02
N ALA A 146 -10.43 -13.62 -1.28
CA ALA A 146 -11.16 -14.60 -0.46
C ALA A 146 -10.40 -15.93 -0.37
N SER A 147 -9.76 -16.38 -1.46
CA SER A 147 -8.94 -17.59 -1.45
C SER A 147 -7.74 -17.50 -0.50
N ALA A 148 -7.14 -16.32 -0.38
CA ALA A 148 -6.08 -16.08 0.59
C ALA A 148 -6.60 -16.09 2.05
N LEU A 149 -7.87 -15.75 2.26
CA LEU A 149 -8.50 -15.65 3.58
C LEU A 149 -9.13 -16.96 4.08
N ILE A 150 -9.23 -17.99 3.24
CA ILE A 150 -10.00 -19.21 3.50
C ILE A 150 -9.63 -19.92 4.81
N SER A 151 -8.37 -19.84 5.25
CA SER A 151 -7.87 -20.46 6.48
C SER A 151 -7.82 -19.50 7.67
N ASP A 152 -8.45 -18.32 7.59
CA ASP A 152 -8.40 -17.25 8.60
C ASP A 152 -6.97 -16.91 9.05
N PRO A 153 -6.13 -16.49 8.11
CA PRO A 153 -4.73 -16.29 8.39
C PRO A 153 -4.49 -15.08 9.29
N ALA A 154 -3.52 -15.20 10.21
CA ALA A 154 -3.03 -14.07 11.01
C ALA A 154 -2.16 -13.11 10.20
N ILE A 155 -1.60 -13.57 9.07
CA ILE A 155 -0.73 -12.80 8.16
C ILE A 155 -1.28 -12.91 6.75
N VAL A 156 -1.42 -11.78 6.06
CA VAL A 156 -1.89 -11.72 4.66
C VAL A 156 -0.85 -10.99 3.81
N LEU A 157 -0.35 -11.67 2.78
CA LEU A 157 0.60 -11.13 1.81
C LEU A 157 -0.11 -10.87 0.49
N LEU A 158 -0.12 -9.62 0.02
CA LEU A 158 -0.81 -9.21 -1.20
C LEU A 158 0.18 -8.55 -2.17
N ASP A 159 0.34 -9.12 -3.35
CA ASP A 159 1.18 -8.54 -4.39
C ASP A 159 0.33 -7.73 -5.36
N GLU A 160 0.49 -6.40 -5.32
CA GLU A 160 -0.21 -5.43 -6.16
C GLU A 160 -1.73 -5.69 -6.30
N PRO A 161 -2.50 -5.75 -5.19
CA PRO A 161 -3.87 -6.27 -5.19
C PRO A 161 -4.86 -5.46 -6.02
N THR A 162 -4.55 -4.23 -6.38
CA THR A 162 -5.42 -3.30 -7.13
C THR A 162 -5.00 -3.11 -8.59
N THR A 163 -3.83 -3.66 -8.97
CA THR A 163 -3.24 -3.44 -10.30
C THR A 163 -4.16 -3.87 -11.44
N GLY A 164 -4.35 -2.94 -12.38
CA GLY A 164 -5.13 -3.16 -13.59
C GLY A 164 -6.64 -3.28 -13.37
N LEU A 165 -7.15 -2.86 -12.21
CA LEU A 165 -8.57 -2.66 -11.97
C LEU A 165 -9.01 -1.28 -12.46
N ASP A 166 -10.31 -1.13 -12.71
CA ASP A 166 -10.93 0.19 -12.91
C ASP A 166 -11.01 0.95 -11.56
N PRO A 167 -11.23 2.27 -11.56
CA PRO A 167 -11.26 3.07 -10.33
C PRO A 167 -12.26 2.56 -9.27
N ARG A 168 -13.39 2.03 -9.70
CA ARG A 168 -14.39 1.45 -8.81
C ARG A 168 -13.89 0.16 -8.17
N GLY A 169 -13.33 -0.76 -8.95
CA GLY A 169 -12.75 -2.00 -8.47
C GLY A 169 -11.57 -1.77 -7.52
N MET A 170 -10.72 -0.77 -7.84
CA MET A 170 -9.62 -0.37 -6.95
C MET A 170 -10.16 0.09 -5.58
N ASN A 171 -11.21 0.92 -5.57
CA ASN A 171 -11.81 1.40 -4.33
C ASN A 171 -12.45 0.26 -3.52
N GLU A 172 -13.19 -0.64 -4.18
CA GLU A 172 -13.79 -1.81 -3.53
C GLU A 172 -12.72 -2.70 -2.88
N VAL A 173 -11.60 -2.96 -3.54
CA VAL A 173 -10.47 -3.75 -2.97
C VAL A 173 -9.80 -3.00 -1.81
N ARG A 174 -9.61 -1.69 -1.90
CA ARG A 174 -9.05 -0.89 -0.79
C ARG A 174 -9.92 -0.96 0.47
N GLU A 175 -11.24 -0.82 0.33
CA GLU A 175 -12.16 -0.94 1.46
C GLU A 175 -12.13 -2.35 2.09
N ILE A 176 -12.01 -3.39 1.29
CA ILE A 176 -11.80 -4.75 1.79
C ILE A 176 -10.52 -4.82 2.63
N ILE A 177 -9.37 -4.33 2.12
CA ILE A 177 -8.11 -4.39 2.85
C ILE A 177 -8.19 -3.60 4.18
N LYS A 178 -8.85 -2.43 4.18
CA LYS A 178 -9.12 -1.66 5.41
C LYS A 178 -9.94 -2.48 6.42
N SER A 179 -10.98 -3.19 5.96
CA SER A 179 -11.80 -4.02 6.85
C SER A 179 -11.02 -5.21 7.41
N LEU A 180 -10.13 -5.82 6.62
CA LEU A 180 -9.27 -6.92 7.06
C LEU A 180 -8.30 -6.51 8.17
N LYS A 181 -7.77 -5.30 8.11
CA LYS A 181 -6.93 -4.70 9.16
C LYS A 181 -7.64 -4.66 10.52
N GLY A 182 -8.95 -4.35 10.55
CA GLY A 182 -9.74 -4.36 11.77
C GLY A 182 -9.91 -5.73 12.44
N LYS A 183 -9.51 -6.83 11.79
CA LYS A 183 -9.67 -8.21 12.28
C LYS A 183 -8.39 -8.81 12.90
N ASN A 184 -7.55 -7.98 13.49
CA ASN A 184 -6.31 -8.40 14.16
C ASN A 184 -5.32 -9.17 13.25
N ARG A 185 -5.19 -8.76 11.99
CA ARG A 185 -4.26 -9.34 11.01
C ARG A 185 -3.07 -8.44 10.75
N LEU A 186 -1.93 -9.04 10.43
CA LEU A 186 -0.80 -8.35 9.81
C LEU A 186 -0.97 -8.44 8.29
N ILE A 187 -1.12 -7.31 7.63
CA ILE A 187 -1.24 -7.23 6.18
C ILE A 187 0.05 -6.63 5.64
N PHE A 188 0.69 -7.30 4.70
CA PHE A 188 1.85 -6.79 3.97
C PHE A 188 1.53 -6.78 2.49
N MET A 189 1.34 -5.58 1.92
CA MET A 189 0.94 -5.41 0.53
C MET A 189 1.97 -4.64 -0.27
N SER A 190 2.31 -5.14 -1.44
CA SER A 190 3.10 -4.36 -2.40
C SER A 190 2.22 -3.41 -3.20
N SER A 191 2.76 -2.25 -3.53
CA SER A 191 2.18 -1.32 -4.51
C SER A 191 3.27 -0.46 -5.15
N HIS A 192 3.01 0.03 -6.34
CA HIS A 192 3.79 1.10 -6.97
C HIS A 192 3.03 2.43 -6.93
N ILE A 193 1.82 2.45 -6.38
CA ILE A 193 0.93 3.61 -6.28
C ILE A 193 0.90 4.11 -4.85
N LEU A 194 1.43 5.30 -4.64
CA LEU A 194 1.56 5.89 -3.33
C LEU A 194 0.22 6.18 -2.66
N SER A 195 -0.76 6.69 -3.41
CA SER A 195 -2.10 6.99 -2.87
C SER A 195 -2.79 5.75 -2.29
N GLU A 196 -2.57 4.56 -2.86
CA GLU A 196 -3.10 3.32 -2.31
C GLU A 196 -2.51 2.99 -0.94
N VAL A 197 -1.18 3.16 -0.82
CA VAL A 197 -0.48 2.92 0.46
C VAL A 197 -0.93 3.93 1.50
N SER A 198 -1.06 5.20 1.13
CA SER A 198 -1.50 6.27 2.03
C SER A 198 -2.93 6.07 2.55
N ASP A 199 -3.81 5.55 1.70
CA ASP A 199 -5.22 5.36 2.06
C ASP A 199 -5.46 4.17 2.98
N VAL A 200 -4.59 3.14 2.94
CA VAL A 200 -4.86 1.84 3.57
C VAL A 200 -3.88 1.49 4.67
N CYS A 201 -2.58 1.83 4.50
CA CYS A 201 -1.50 1.36 5.35
C CYS A 201 -1.24 2.27 6.57
N ASP A 202 -0.72 1.68 7.64
CA ASP A 202 -0.23 2.37 8.84
C ASP A 202 1.23 2.76 8.71
N GLU A 203 2.00 1.89 8.07
CA GLU A 203 3.44 2.02 7.89
C GLU A 203 3.80 1.74 6.42
N VAL A 204 4.93 2.26 6.00
CA VAL A 204 5.44 2.06 4.65
C VAL A 204 6.92 1.67 4.68
N ALA A 205 7.26 0.63 3.92
CA ALA A 205 8.61 0.27 3.57
C ALA A 205 8.84 0.65 2.10
N ILE A 206 9.75 1.60 1.84
CA ILE A 206 10.07 2.05 0.47
C ILE A 206 11.30 1.31 0.00
N ILE A 207 11.18 0.69 -1.17
CA ILE A 207 12.26 -0.06 -1.82
C ILE A 207 12.54 0.49 -3.21
N ASP A 208 13.84 0.62 -3.54
CA ASP A 208 14.27 0.96 -4.87
C ASP A 208 15.56 0.20 -5.22
N HIS A 209 15.69 -0.24 -6.50
CA HIS A 209 16.82 -1.02 -7.01
C HIS A 209 17.25 -2.17 -6.08
N GLY A 210 16.27 -2.86 -5.48
CA GLY A 210 16.50 -4.00 -4.57
C GLY A 210 16.99 -3.62 -3.18
N LYS A 211 16.99 -2.34 -2.79
CA LYS A 211 17.43 -1.87 -1.47
C LYS A 211 16.30 -1.19 -0.71
N LEU A 212 16.18 -1.46 0.58
CA LEU A 212 15.27 -0.75 1.46
C LEU A 212 15.82 0.68 1.70
N ILE A 213 15.01 1.68 1.36
CA ILE A 213 15.35 3.09 1.55
C ILE A 213 14.92 3.55 2.94
N VAL A 214 13.68 3.21 3.34
CA VAL A 214 13.10 3.60 4.62
C VAL A 214 11.98 2.65 5.01
N TYR A 215 11.82 2.45 6.31
CA TYR A 215 10.65 1.80 6.91
C TYR A 215 10.25 2.57 8.16
N ASP A 216 9.06 3.15 8.16
CA ASP A 216 8.47 3.85 9.32
C ASP A 216 6.95 4.08 9.08
N THR A 217 6.28 4.73 10.03
CA THR A 217 4.91 5.23 9.84
C THR A 217 4.86 6.29 8.75
N LEU A 218 3.73 6.37 8.06
CA LEU A 218 3.52 7.35 6.98
C LEU A 218 3.83 8.80 7.42
N PRO A 219 3.34 9.30 8.58
CA PRO A 219 3.67 10.65 9.03
C PRO A 219 5.16 10.88 9.26
N LYS A 220 5.89 9.89 9.81
CA LYS A 220 7.33 10.04 10.05
C LYS A 220 8.13 10.02 8.76
N VAL A 221 7.74 9.17 7.79
CA VAL A 221 8.37 9.18 6.45
C VAL A 221 8.18 10.54 5.81
N THR A 222 6.94 11.07 5.82
CA THR A 222 6.66 12.40 5.29
C THR A 222 7.51 13.48 5.98
N ALA A 223 7.49 13.54 7.32
CA ALA A 223 8.26 14.53 8.07
C ALA A 223 9.78 14.45 7.84
N LYS A 224 10.33 13.22 7.71
CA LYS A 224 11.77 13.01 7.49
C LYS A 224 12.25 13.56 6.15
N PHE A 225 11.43 13.49 5.11
CA PHE A 225 11.83 13.83 3.75
C PHE A 225 11.22 15.15 3.24
N SER A 226 10.19 15.70 3.89
CA SER A 226 9.73 17.08 3.63
C SER A 226 10.70 18.14 4.14
N GLY A 227 11.73 17.74 4.89
CA GLY A 227 12.71 18.67 5.45
C GLY A 227 12.11 19.64 6.47
N GLY A 228 10.97 19.29 7.09
CA GLY A 228 10.20 20.19 7.97
C GLY A 228 9.34 21.19 7.21
N ASN A 229 9.30 21.13 5.90
CA ASN A 229 8.48 22.00 5.05
C ASN A 229 7.12 21.36 4.82
N ASN A 230 6.08 22.13 4.99
CA ASN A 230 4.71 21.74 4.72
C ASN A 230 4.20 22.42 3.44
N VAL A 231 3.24 21.79 2.77
CA VAL A 231 2.68 22.31 1.53
C VAL A 231 1.18 22.48 1.68
N VAL A 232 0.67 23.62 1.23
CA VAL A 232 -0.77 23.86 1.11
C VAL A 232 -1.12 24.28 -0.31
N GLU A 233 -2.27 23.81 -0.77
CA GLU A 233 -2.88 24.24 -2.01
C GLU A 233 -4.03 25.20 -1.70
N VAL A 234 -4.02 26.33 -2.38
CA VAL A 234 -5.04 27.39 -2.25
C VAL A 234 -5.75 27.56 -3.57
N ALA A 235 -7.07 27.34 -3.57
CA ALA A 235 -7.92 27.62 -4.73
C ALA A 235 -8.59 28.98 -4.60
N LEU A 236 -8.57 29.77 -5.67
CA LEU A 236 -9.09 31.15 -5.74
C LEU A 236 -10.39 31.24 -6.52
N LEU A 237 -11.29 32.11 -6.08
CA LEU A 237 -12.59 32.37 -6.73
C LEU A 237 -12.42 32.92 -8.15
N ARG A 238 -11.45 33.80 -8.33
CA ARG A 238 -11.20 34.49 -9.61
C ARG A 238 -9.74 34.34 -10.01
N PRO A 239 -9.45 34.32 -11.31
CA PRO A 239 -8.07 34.45 -11.75
C PRO A 239 -7.49 35.77 -11.22
N VAL A 240 -6.34 35.71 -10.60
CA VAL A 240 -5.59 36.90 -10.13
C VAL A 240 -4.28 36.99 -10.89
N ASP A 241 -3.67 38.17 -10.92
CA ASP A 241 -2.28 38.27 -11.38
C ASP A 241 -1.38 37.49 -10.42
N ASN A 242 -1.19 36.21 -10.79
CA ASN A 242 -0.54 35.24 -9.93
C ASN A 242 0.92 35.58 -9.61
N LYS A 243 1.58 36.45 -10.40
CA LYS A 243 2.93 36.92 -10.10
C LYS A 243 2.93 37.89 -8.90
N VAL A 244 1.93 38.74 -8.80
CA VAL A 244 1.80 39.69 -7.69
C VAL A 244 1.35 38.97 -6.43
N VAL A 245 0.33 38.11 -6.53
CA VAL A 245 -0.20 37.35 -5.39
C VAL A 245 0.81 36.36 -4.85
N ALA A 246 1.47 35.59 -5.72
CA ALA A 246 2.53 34.66 -5.31
C ALA A 246 3.69 35.40 -4.61
N LYS A 247 4.10 36.57 -5.09
CA LYS A 247 5.10 37.41 -4.41
C LYS A 247 4.62 37.88 -3.03
N SER A 248 3.38 38.34 -2.92
CA SER A 248 2.81 38.78 -1.64
C SER A 248 2.73 37.62 -0.64
N ILE A 249 2.35 36.42 -1.08
CA ILE A 249 2.33 35.23 -0.23
C ILE A 249 3.76 34.78 0.13
N ALA A 250 4.70 34.81 -0.82
CA ALA A 250 6.09 34.46 -0.58
C ALA A 250 6.81 35.40 0.41
N SER A 251 6.28 36.59 0.63
CA SER A 251 6.81 37.54 1.65
C SER A 251 6.21 37.36 3.06
N LEU A 252 5.25 36.45 3.23
CA LEU A 252 4.69 36.15 4.55
C LEU A 252 5.70 35.36 5.41
N PRO A 253 5.63 35.51 6.74
CA PRO A 253 6.48 34.76 7.66
C PRO A 253 6.33 33.23 7.43
N ASP A 254 7.44 32.54 7.60
CA ASP A 254 7.53 31.07 7.48
C ASP A 254 7.26 30.50 6.07
N VAL A 255 6.91 31.33 5.07
CA VAL A 255 6.74 30.90 3.67
C VAL A 255 8.10 30.81 2.98
N ILE A 256 8.38 29.64 2.43
CA ILE A 256 9.60 29.34 1.66
C ILE A 256 9.41 29.69 0.19
N SER A 257 8.26 29.30 -0.37
CA SER A 257 7.91 29.64 -1.74
C SER A 257 6.40 29.60 -1.98
N ALA A 258 5.93 30.40 -2.93
CA ALA A 258 4.57 30.34 -3.46
C ALA A 258 4.64 30.25 -4.98
N GLN A 259 4.02 29.22 -5.52
CA GLN A 259 4.07 28.91 -6.96
C GLN A 259 2.67 28.80 -7.52
N LYS A 260 2.51 29.25 -8.76
CA LYS A 260 1.28 29.06 -9.52
C LYS A 260 1.22 27.62 -10.03
N ILE A 261 0.11 26.90 -9.74
CA ILE A 261 -0.21 25.63 -10.40
C ILE A 261 -0.95 25.94 -11.72
N ASP A 262 -2.00 26.76 -11.64
CA ASP A 262 -2.78 27.24 -12.77
C ASP A 262 -3.36 28.64 -12.46
N ASP A 263 -4.31 29.14 -13.27
CA ASP A 263 -4.84 30.50 -13.11
C ASP A 263 -5.64 30.75 -11.83
N LYS A 264 -6.05 29.69 -11.11
CA LYS A 264 -6.84 29.77 -9.89
C LYS A 264 -6.21 29.01 -8.72
N ASN A 265 -5.16 28.23 -8.94
CA ASN A 265 -4.57 27.38 -7.92
C ASN A 265 -3.11 27.78 -7.65
N LEU A 266 -2.81 27.92 -6.38
CA LEU A 266 -1.47 28.23 -5.87
C LEU A 266 -0.98 27.11 -4.97
N LYS A 267 0.30 26.79 -5.06
CA LYS A 267 1.02 25.88 -4.16
C LYS A 267 1.94 26.73 -3.27
N ILE A 268 1.80 26.60 -1.98
CA ILE A 268 2.58 27.33 -0.99
C ILE A 268 3.37 26.33 -0.16
N ILE A 269 4.69 26.51 -0.11
CA ILE A 269 5.60 25.73 0.73
C ILE A 269 6.00 26.61 1.90
N PHE A 270 5.84 26.11 3.11
CA PHE A 270 6.15 26.84 4.35
C PHE A 270 6.84 25.93 5.36
N SER A 271 7.59 26.54 6.30
CA SER A 271 8.26 25.84 7.39
C SER A 271 7.46 25.98 8.68
N GLY A 272 7.21 24.87 9.38
CA GLY A 272 6.52 24.87 10.68
C GLY A 272 5.35 23.90 10.73
N GLY A 273 4.71 23.78 11.90
CA GLY A 273 3.63 22.83 12.18
C GLY A 273 2.22 23.38 11.88
N LEU A 274 1.20 22.75 12.48
CA LEU A 274 -0.20 23.14 12.31
C LEU A 274 -0.50 24.57 12.80
N ASP A 275 0.20 25.04 13.80
CA ASP A 275 0.12 26.42 14.31
C ASP A 275 0.58 27.45 13.28
N VAL A 276 1.63 27.16 12.54
CA VAL A 276 2.09 27.99 11.42
C VAL A 276 1.10 27.93 10.26
N GLN A 277 0.56 26.76 9.97
CA GLN A 277 -0.45 26.59 8.93
C GLN A 277 -1.72 27.39 9.22
N GLU A 278 -2.16 27.44 10.47
CA GLU A 278 -3.30 28.27 10.89
C GLU A 278 -3.00 29.77 10.73
N ARG A 279 -1.82 30.23 11.18
CA ARG A 279 -1.39 31.61 10.98
C ARG A 279 -1.33 31.98 9.50
N LEU A 280 -0.74 31.12 8.69
CA LEU A 280 -0.63 31.31 7.25
C LEU A 280 -2.00 31.45 6.58
N LEU A 281 -2.98 30.61 6.94
CA LEU A 281 -4.35 30.75 6.47
C LEU A 281 -4.92 32.13 6.80
N ASN A 282 -4.79 32.57 8.05
CA ASN A 282 -5.28 33.87 8.50
C ASN A 282 -4.61 35.03 7.74
N ASP A 283 -3.32 34.94 7.47
CA ASP A 283 -2.58 35.98 6.74
C ASP A 283 -2.96 36.01 5.25
N ILE A 284 -3.17 34.85 4.63
CA ILE A 284 -3.65 34.79 3.24
C ILE A 284 -5.09 35.34 3.11
N VAL A 285 -5.96 35.09 4.10
CA VAL A 285 -7.32 35.66 4.15
C VAL A 285 -7.29 37.20 4.18
N LYS A 286 -6.34 37.81 4.94
CA LYS A 286 -6.16 39.27 5.00
C LYS A 286 -5.81 39.90 3.64
N LEU A 287 -5.22 39.11 2.71
CA LEU A 287 -4.93 39.59 1.35
C LEU A 287 -6.17 39.78 0.47
N LYS A 288 -7.35 39.33 0.92
CA LYS A 288 -8.65 39.47 0.24
C LYS A 288 -8.67 38.96 -1.21
N ILE A 289 -7.91 37.93 -1.49
CA ILE A 289 -7.75 37.33 -2.85
C ILE A 289 -8.87 36.39 -3.26
N GLY A 290 -9.86 36.16 -2.37
CA GLY A 290 -11.02 35.30 -2.66
C GLY A 290 -10.68 33.80 -2.61
N ILE A 291 -10.44 33.26 -1.43
CA ILE A 291 -10.13 31.84 -1.21
C ILE A 291 -11.41 31.03 -1.29
N ILE A 292 -11.42 29.95 -2.07
CA ILE A 292 -12.49 28.95 -2.13
C ILE A 292 -12.06 27.71 -1.31
N SER A 293 -10.80 27.32 -1.39
CA SER A 293 -10.28 26.12 -0.76
C SER A 293 -8.87 26.37 -0.23
N TYR A 294 -8.60 25.85 0.95
CA TYR A 294 -7.28 25.80 1.57
C TYR A 294 -7.08 24.37 2.09
N LYS A 295 -6.18 23.63 1.49
CA LYS A 295 -5.96 22.22 1.80
C LYS A 295 -4.49 21.96 2.04
N ALA A 296 -4.17 21.16 3.06
CA ALA A 296 -2.86 20.53 3.10
C ALA A 296 -2.72 19.69 1.82
N ALA A 297 -1.66 19.90 1.07
CA ALA A 297 -1.44 19.14 -0.15
C ALA A 297 -1.15 17.69 0.22
N SER A 298 -1.92 16.78 -0.31
CA SER A 298 -1.66 15.33 -0.20
C SER A 298 -0.39 14.88 -0.96
N SER A 299 0.26 15.83 -1.63
CA SER A 299 1.43 15.61 -2.49
C SER A 299 2.75 15.43 -1.75
N GLU A 300 2.79 15.61 -0.42
CA GLU A 300 4.07 15.50 0.31
C GLU A 300 4.71 14.14 0.16
N LEU A 301 3.92 13.07 0.24
CA LEU A 301 4.44 11.70 0.04
C LEU A 301 4.86 11.44 -1.41
N GLU A 302 4.17 12.00 -2.41
CA GLU A 302 4.59 11.86 -3.82
C GLU A 302 5.89 12.61 -4.09
N GLU A 303 6.05 13.83 -3.58
CA GLU A 303 7.30 14.57 -3.72
C GLU A 303 8.44 13.88 -2.95
N VAL A 304 8.15 13.38 -1.75
CA VAL A 304 9.09 12.60 -0.96
C VAL A 304 9.49 11.33 -1.70
N TYR A 305 8.52 10.60 -2.23
CA TYR A 305 8.76 9.38 -2.99
C TYR A 305 9.61 9.66 -4.25
N LEU A 306 9.28 10.71 -5.02
CA LEU A 306 10.05 11.11 -6.19
C LEU A 306 11.48 11.55 -5.81
N LYS A 307 11.65 12.33 -4.73
CA LYS A 307 12.98 12.73 -4.24
C LYS A 307 13.82 11.52 -3.81
N LEU A 308 13.21 10.53 -3.16
CA LEU A 308 13.90 9.31 -2.73
C LEU A 308 14.39 8.47 -3.91
N ILE A 309 13.56 8.32 -4.94
CA ILE A 309 13.94 7.57 -6.15
C ILE A 309 14.98 8.33 -6.96
N THR A 310 14.85 9.66 -7.11
CA THR A 310 15.83 10.46 -7.87
C THR A 310 17.16 10.67 -7.15
N ALA A 311 17.22 10.63 -5.83
CA ALA A 311 18.45 10.71 -5.05
C ALA A 311 19.28 9.41 -5.09
N THR A 312 18.71 8.33 -5.61
CA THR A 312 19.36 7.01 -5.71
C THR A 312 19.96 6.77 -7.11
N LEU A 313 19.72 7.67 -8.05
CA LEU A 313 20.34 7.73 -9.39
C LEU A 313 21.61 8.58 -9.35
#